data_79a7eebb4d107a21f70a344a3487fedd
#
_entry.id   79a7eebb4d107a21f70a344a3487fedd
#
_cell.length_a   1.000
_cell.length_b   1.000
_cell.length_c   1.000
_cell.angle_alpha   90.00
_cell.angle_beta   90.00
_cell.angle_gamma   90.00
#
_symmetry.space_group_name_H-M   'P 1'
#
loop_
_entity.id
_entity.type
_entity.pdbx_description
1 polymer ?
#
loop_
_entity_poly.entity_id
_entity_poly.type
_entity_poly.pdbx_seq_one_letter_code
_entity_poly.pdbx_strand_id
1 'polypeptide(L)'
;MPGVTEEQIIAARRMTAIEFLRRYRPGELVKTDSRGEFELREHDSFKINEETSFWHWKSRDAGGKSALDYLIKVEGVKFVDAVLALCEENPCYIPPPSQPEQEKEFALPPASANNRRVFAYLLKRWISRKVIEACVRAGILYESADYHNAVFVGKDEAGTARYAFLRGTYTKGKPFKAEVSGSEKQYCFCLPPKGTTNRLAVYEAAIETLAHLTLEGTADKWRLSLGGISAPKEGEQPRSFSFKKPLALESFLKRHPEIEEIEICTNNDFAGRWAAEHLEKAYQGKYRMVKNLPEKEGCDYADLAKERYEKQAARQRAACSR
;
A
#
# COMPACT_ATOMS: atom_id res chain seq x y z
N MET A 1 -38.30 8.67 17.18
CA MET A 1 -37.64 9.79 16.48
C MET A 1 -38.31 9.92 15.14
N PRO A 2 -38.66 11.14 14.66
CA PRO A 2 -39.24 11.30 13.33
C PRO A 2 -38.17 10.83 12.30
N GLY A 3 -38.55 9.91 11.43
CA GLY A 3 -37.76 9.48 10.31
C GLY A 3 -37.82 10.55 9.22
N VAL A 4 -36.86 10.54 8.29
CA VAL A 4 -36.87 11.39 7.09
C VAL A 4 -37.77 10.79 6.02
N THR A 5 -38.43 11.63 5.21
CA THR A 5 -39.28 11.21 4.12
C THR A 5 -38.45 10.85 2.87
N GLU A 6 -39.04 10.08 1.95
CA GLU A 6 -38.39 9.72 0.70
C GLU A 6 -38.06 10.96 -0.16
N GLU A 7 -38.95 11.96 -0.14
CA GLU A 7 -38.73 13.25 -0.82
C GLU A 7 -37.52 14.00 -0.27
N GLN A 8 -37.35 14.00 1.07
CA GLN A 8 -36.17 14.59 1.73
C GLN A 8 -34.87 13.85 1.34
N ILE A 9 -34.91 12.53 1.25
CA ILE A 9 -33.75 11.74 0.82
C ILE A 9 -33.39 12.08 -0.62
N ILE A 10 -34.36 12.16 -1.51
CA ILE A 10 -34.16 12.55 -2.92
C ILE A 10 -33.59 13.96 -3.02
N ALA A 11 -34.13 14.91 -2.24
CA ALA A 11 -33.64 16.28 -2.19
C ALA A 11 -32.20 16.36 -1.70
N ALA A 12 -31.87 15.66 -0.62
CA ALA A 12 -30.52 15.60 -0.06
C ALA A 12 -29.47 15.01 -1.03
N ARG A 13 -29.88 14.09 -1.92
CA ARG A 13 -28.99 13.50 -2.94
C ARG A 13 -28.72 14.39 -4.14
N ARG A 14 -29.45 15.50 -4.31
CA ARG A 14 -29.26 16.42 -5.44
C ARG A 14 -27.95 17.19 -5.34
N MET A 15 -27.53 17.56 -4.13
CA MET A 15 -26.25 18.23 -3.93
C MET A 15 -25.12 17.25 -4.15
N THR A 16 -24.21 17.59 -5.04
CA THR A 16 -23.02 16.77 -5.30
C THR A 16 -21.95 16.99 -4.22
N ALA A 17 -21.07 16.03 -4.03
CA ALA A 17 -20.02 16.15 -3.03
C ALA A 17 -19.06 17.30 -3.32
N ILE A 18 -18.76 17.58 -4.60
CA ILE A 18 -17.87 18.69 -4.96
C ILE A 18 -18.50 20.05 -4.74
N GLU A 19 -19.83 20.19 -5.00
CA GLU A 19 -20.57 21.41 -4.69
C GLU A 19 -20.58 21.67 -3.18
N PHE A 20 -20.84 20.63 -2.39
CA PHE A 20 -20.81 20.70 -0.93
C PHE A 20 -19.44 21.16 -0.42
N LEU A 21 -18.37 20.52 -0.87
CA LEU A 21 -17.01 20.86 -0.46
C LEU A 21 -16.63 22.28 -0.85
N ARG A 22 -16.96 22.71 -2.07
CA ARG A 22 -16.70 24.09 -2.51
C ARG A 22 -17.47 25.14 -1.69
N ARG A 23 -18.70 24.83 -1.32
CA ARG A 23 -19.57 25.75 -0.60
C ARG A 23 -19.25 25.82 0.90
N TYR A 24 -19.02 24.67 1.53
CA TYR A 24 -18.90 24.57 2.98
C TYR A 24 -17.49 24.30 3.48
N ARG A 25 -16.58 23.87 2.59
CA ARG A 25 -15.19 23.52 2.88
C ARG A 25 -14.20 24.08 1.82
N PRO A 26 -14.29 25.36 1.45
CA PRO A 26 -13.53 25.89 0.30
C PRO A 26 -12.01 25.79 0.47
N GLY A 27 -11.51 25.70 1.70
CA GLY A 27 -10.08 25.55 1.99
C GLY A 27 -9.55 24.12 1.99
N GLU A 28 -10.41 23.11 1.98
CA GLU A 28 -10.01 21.71 2.07
C GLU A 28 -9.70 21.09 0.71
N LEU A 29 -10.29 21.60 -0.37
CA LEU A 29 -10.04 21.10 -1.73
C LEU A 29 -8.75 21.67 -2.29
N VAL A 30 -7.84 20.77 -2.65
CA VAL A 30 -6.58 21.10 -3.34
C VAL A 30 -6.61 20.43 -4.71
N LYS A 31 -6.21 21.21 -5.74
CA LYS A 31 -6.12 20.68 -7.10
C LYS A 31 -4.93 19.73 -7.21
N THR A 32 -5.15 18.57 -7.78
CA THR A 32 -4.08 17.63 -8.08
C THR A 32 -3.42 17.98 -9.41
N ASP A 33 -2.32 17.32 -9.75
CA ASP A 33 -1.68 17.44 -11.06
C ASP A 33 -2.54 16.86 -12.19
N SER A 34 -3.57 16.09 -11.86
CA SER A 34 -4.52 15.50 -12.81
C SER A 34 -5.60 16.51 -13.16
N ARG A 35 -5.88 16.66 -14.46
CA ARG A 35 -6.93 17.60 -14.93
C ARG A 35 -8.30 17.20 -14.41
N GLY A 36 -8.97 18.17 -13.74
CA GLY A 36 -10.32 17.96 -13.21
C GLY A 36 -10.40 17.06 -11.98
N GLU A 37 -9.28 16.79 -11.31
CA GLU A 37 -9.23 16.03 -10.07
C GLU A 37 -8.78 16.92 -8.91
N PHE A 38 -9.44 16.73 -7.76
CA PHE A 38 -9.10 17.39 -6.50
C PHE A 38 -8.86 16.34 -5.42
N GLU A 39 -8.12 16.74 -4.39
CA GLU A 39 -7.90 15.96 -3.16
C GLU A 39 -8.25 16.81 -1.94
N LEU A 40 -8.43 16.20 -0.80
CA LEU A 40 -8.49 16.91 0.46
C LEU A 40 -7.08 17.28 0.91
N ARG A 41 -6.89 18.50 1.41
CA ARG A 41 -5.59 19.06 1.81
C ARG A 41 -4.80 18.14 2.76
N GLU A 42 -5.51 17.54 3.70
CA GLU A 42 -4.90 16.68 4.72
C GLU A 42 -4.95 15.18 4.36
N HIS A 43 -5.61 14.82 3.25
CA HIS A 43 -5.88 13.44 2.87
C HIS A 43 -5.66 13.20 1.37
N ASP A 44 -4.43 13.00 0.98
CA ASP A 44 -4.01 12.74 -0.42
C ASP A 44 -4.60 11.45 -1.03
N SER A 45 -5.03 10.51 -0.18
CA SER A 45 -5.72 9.29 -0.59
C SER A 45 -7.21 9.47 -0.94
N PHE A 46 -7.79 10.65 -0.61
CA PHE A 46 -9.12 11.05 -1.08
C PHE A 46 -8.99 11.74 -2.44
N LYS A 47 -9.76 11.29 -3.42
CA LYS A 47 -9.81 11.90 -4.74
C LYS A 47 -11.25 12.16 -5.15
N ILE A 48 -11.51 13.31 -5.77
CA ILE A 48 -12.81 13.68 -6.31
C ILE A 48 -12.67 14.29 -7.69
N ASN A 49 -13.49 13.83 -8.63
CA ASN A 49 -13.52 14.35 -9.99
C ASN A 49 -14.45 15.54 -10.10
N GLU A 50 -13.99 16.61 -10.74
CA GLU A 50 -14.69 17.89 -10.87
C GLU A 50 -16.01 17.79 -11.65
N GLU A 51 -16.02 17.04 -12.75
CA GLU A 51 -17.18 16.95 -13.65
C GLU A 51 -18.23 15.98 -13.14
N THR A 52 -17.79 14.81 -12.67
CA THR A 52 -18.68 13.72 -12.27
C THR A 52 -19.04 13.74 -10.80
N SER A 53 -18.29 14.52 -9.99
CA SER A 53 -18.36 14.51 -8.51
C SER A 53 -18.14 13.10 -7.90
N PHE A 54 -17.64 12.14 -8.68
CA PHE A 54 -17.30 10.83 -8.15
C PHE A 54 -16.06 10.97 -7.26
N TRP A 55 -16.17 10.54 -6.02
CA TRP A 55 -15.06 10.55 -5.07
C TRP A 55 -14.77 9.15 -4.56
N HIS A 56 -13.52 8.92 -4.22
CA HIS A 56 -13.04 7.68 -3.65
C HIS A 56 -11.93 7.96 -2.64
N TRP A 57 -12.07 7.39 -1.45
CA TRP A 57 -11.07 7.45 -0.39
C TRP A 57 -10.39 6.10 -0.23
N LYS A 58 -9.23 5.94 -0.86
CA LYS A 58 -8.52 4.65 -0.92
C LYS A 58 -8.18 4.06 0.45
N SER A 59 -7.73 4.89 1.40
CA SER A 59 -7.34 4.41 2.73
C SER A 59 -8.51 3.95 3.59
N ARG A 60 -9.73 4.40 3.27
CA ARG A 60 -10.96 4.02 4.00
C ARG A 60 -11.88 3.08 3.22
N ASP A 61 -11.52 2.71 1.99
CA ASP A 61 -12.37 1.92 1.07
C ASP A 61 -13.80 2.50 0.95
N ALA A 62 -13.87 3.82 0.90
CA ALA A 62 -15.13 4.55 0.84
C ALA A 62 -15.23 5.35 -0.45
N GLY A 63 -16.45 5.51 -0.97
CA GLY A 63 -16.69 6.29 -2.18
C GLY A 63 -18.14 6.67 -2.34
N GLY A 64 -18.39 7.66 -3.20
CA GLY A 64 -19.74 8.16 -3.47
C GLY A 64 -19.75 9.24 -4.51
N LYS A 65 -20.90 9.92 -4.64
CA LYS A 65 -21.10 11.01 -5.59
C LYS A 65 -21.79 12.21 -4.96
N SER A 66 -22.72 11.98 -4.02
CA SER A 66 -23.53 13.01 -3.39
C SER A 66 -22.89 13.58 -2.12
N ALA A 67 -23.30 14.77 -1.72
CA ALA A 67 -22.98 15.34 -0.42
C ALA A 67 -23.44 14.44 0.72
N LEU A 68 -24.57 13.77 0.55
CA LEU A 68 -25.10 12.81 1.54
C LEU A 68 -24.13 11.64 1.76
N ASP A 69 -23.58 11.06 0.68
CA ASP A 69 -22.57 9.99 0.80
C ASP A 69 -21.30 10.49 1.52
N TYR A 70 -20.89 11.73 1.25
CA TYR A 70 -19.74 12.36 1.86
C TYR A 70 -19.95 12.55 3.37
N LEU A 71 -21.06 13.17 3.77
CA LEU A 71 -21.37 13.39 5.18
C LEU A 71 -21.44 12.09 6.00
N ILE A 72 -22.03 11.03 5.43
CA ILE A 72 -22.18 9.75 6.12
C ILE A 72 -20.84 9.01 6.18
N LYS A 73 -20.15 8.86 5.06
CA LYS A 73 -18.98 7.98 4.95
C LYS A 73 -17.66 8.64 5.32
N VAL A 74 -17.57 9.96 5.19
CA VAL A 74 -16.36 10.74 5.49
C VAL A 74 -16.47 11.42 6.85
N GLU A 75 -17.54 12.15 7.08
CA GLU A 75 -17.73 12.92 8.31
C GLU A 75 -18.44 12.12 9.42
N GLY A 76 -18.93 10.90 9.13
CA GLY A 76 -19.56 10.01 10.12
C GLY A 76 -20.92 10.51 10.63
N VAL A 77 -21.56 11.45 9.92
CA VAL A 77 -22.87 11.99 10.29
C VAL A 77 -23.93 10.90 10.14
N LYS A 78 -24.85 10.80 11.11
CA LYS A 78 -25.95 9.83 11.02
C LYS A 78 -26.85 10.16 9.82
N PHE A 79 -27.35 9.13 9.16
CA PHE A 79 -28.15 9.26 7.93
C PHE A 79 -29.29 10.30 8.05
N VAL A 80 -30.08 10.23 9.12
CA VAL A 80 -31.21 11.15 9.36
C VAL A 80 -30.73 12.59 9.49
N ASP A 81 -29.66 12.82 10.28
CA ASP A 81 -29.10 14.13 10.52
C ASP A 81 -28.49 14.71 9.26
N ALA A 82 -27.81 13.89 8.45
CA ALA A 82 -27.24 14.30 7.18
C ALA A 82 -28.32 14.68 6.16
N VAL A 83 -29.43 13.92 6.08
CA VAL A 83 -30.56 14.25 5.21
C VAL A 83 -31.21 15.57 5.62
N LEU A 84 -31.49 15.76 6.91
CA LEU A 84 -32.08 16.98 7.42
C LEU A 84 -31.16 18.19 7.16
N ALA A 85 -29.87 18.06 7.42
CA ALA A 85 -28.88 19.11 7.18
C ALA A 85 -28.83 19.58 5.71
N LEU A 86 -28.96 18.65 4.76
CA LEU A 86 -28.96 18.97 3.34
C LEU A 86 -30.31 19.47 2.81
N CYS A 87 -31.41 19.19 3.51
CA CYS A 87 -32.76 19.65 3.14
C CYS A 87 -33.13 20.99 3.76
N GLU A 88 -32.53 21.38 4.88
CA GLU A 88 -32.77 22.68 5.46
C GLU A 88 -32.06 23.74 4.59
N GLU A 89 -32.82 24.70 4.06
CA GLU A 89 -32.29 25.90 3.42
C GLU A 89 -31.53 26.83 4.41
N ASN A 90 -31.04 26.25 5.47
CA ASN A 90 -30.42 27.01 6.56
C ASN A 90 -28.93 27.17 6.26
N PRO A 91 -28.44 28.35 5.86
CA PRO A 91 -27.05 28.61 5.56
C PRO A 91 -26.11 28.46 6.78
N CYS A 92 -26.64 28.14 7.94
CA CYS A 92 -25.90 28.06 9.20
C CYS A 92 -25.53 26.64 9.65
N TYR A 93 -25.95 25.57 8.95
CA TYR A 93 -25.41 24.26 9.25
C TYR A 93 -24.04 24.12 8.56
N ILE A 94 -23.03 24.63 9.23
CA ILE A 94 -21.66 24.19 8.99
C ILE A 94 -21.53 22.92 9.84
N PRO A 95 -21.46 21.72 9.24
CA PRO A 95 -21.08 20.53 10.01
C PRO A 95 -19.82 20.89 10.81
N PRO A 96 -19.71 20.50 12.09
CA PRO A 96 -18.47 20.75 12.81
C PRO A 96 -17.32 20.23 11.95
N PRO A 97 -16.19 20.95 11.88
CA PRO A 97 -15.02 20.44 11.18
C PRO A 97 -14.83 19.01 11.65
N SER A 98 -14.63 18.10 10.70
CA SER A 98 -14.27 16.73 11.05
C SER A 98 -13.24 16.85 12.15
N GLN A 99 -13.54 16.27 13.34
CA GLN A 99 -12.54 16.28 14.39
C GLN A 99 -11.25 15.82 13.71
N PRO A 100 -10.13 16.54 13.86
CA PRO A 100 -8.87 16.10 13.27
C PRO A 100 -8.79 14.62 13.59
N GLU A 101 -8.60 13.78 12.58
CA GLU A 101 -8.45 12.35 12.82
C GLU A 101 -7.48 12.28 13.98
N GLN A 102 -7.93 11.81 15.15
CA GLN A 102 -7.01 11.51 16.21
C GLN A 102 -5.97 10.67 15.53
N GLU A 103 -4.74 11.18 15.43
CA GLU A 103 -3.64 10.43 14.84
C GLU A 103 -3.72 9.07 15.46
N LYS A 104 -4.19 8.09 14.67
CA LYS A 104 -4.41 6.75 15.19
C LYS A 104 -3.05 6.28 15.59
N GLU A 105 -2.83 6.23 16.88
CA GLU A 105 -1.56 5.80 17.45
C GLU A 105 -1.22 4.44 16.83
N PHE A 106 -0.04 4.38 16.22
CA PHE A 106 0.41 3.14 15.60
C PHE A 106 0.59 2.07 16.65
N ALA A 107 -0.15 0.99 16.52
CA ALA A 107 -0.03 -0.18 17.38
C ALA A 107 0.09 -1.44 16.53
N LEU A 108 1.09 -2.26 16.84
CA LEU A 108 1.24 -3.56 16.20
C LEU A 108 0.05 -4.48 16.57
N PRO A 109 -0.52 -5.21 15.61
CA PRO A 109 -1.50 -6.26 15.90
C PRO A 109 -0.94 -7.26 16.91
N PRO A 110 -1.74 -7.73 17.87
CA PRO A 110 -1.32 -8.73 18.84
C PRO A 110 -0.75 -9.98 18.14
N ALA A 111 0.35 -10.49 18.66
CA ALA A 111 0.97 -11.69 18.11
C ALA A 111 0.21 -12.96 18.53
N SER A 112 0.08 -13.90 17.63
CA SER A 112 -0.41 -15.26 17.91
C SER A 112 0.61 -16.03 18.77
N ALA A 113 0.15 -17.06 19.50
CA ALA A 113 1.01 -17.93 20.30
C ALA A 113 2.08 -18.66 19.47
N ASN A 114 1.91 -18.75 18.16
CA ASN A 114 2.88 -19.36 17.24
C ASN A 114 2.71 -18.78 15.82
N ASN A 115 3.68 -19.11 14.92
CA ASN A 115 3.72 -18.61 13.55
C ASN A 115 3.38 -19.70 12.50
N ARG A 116 2.66 -20.76 12.87
CA ARG A 116 2.48 -21.95 12.02
C ARG A 116 1.82 -21.65 10.69
N ARG A 117 0.78 -20.80 10.66
CA ARG A 117 0.07 -20.45 9.42
C ARG A 117 0.91 -19.56 8.52
N VAL A 118 1.64 -18.61 9.11
CA VAL A 118 2.58 -17.77 8.36
C VAL A 118 3.68 -18.61 7.72
N PHE A 119 4.25 -19.57 8.47
CA PHE A 119 5.21 -20.52 7.89
C PHE A 119 4.59 -21.31 6.75
N ALA A 120 3.43 -21.93 6.96
CA ALA A 120 2.76 -22.72 5.91
C ALA A 120 2.44 -21.86 4.67
N TYR A 121 1.96 -20.64 4.87
CA TYR A 121 1.63 -19.71 3.80
C TYR A 121 2.85 -19.30 2.97
N LEU A 122 3.96 -18.94 3.63
CA LEU A 122 5.17 -18.48 2.94
C LEU A 122 5.95 -19.65 2.32
N LEU A 123 6.00 -20.82 2.96
CA LEU A 123 6.56 -22.04 2.37
C LEU A 123 5.81 -22.46 1.11
N LYS A 124 4.46 -22.35 1.11
CA LYS A 124 3.65 -22.59 -0.09
C LYS A 124 3.95 -21.63 -1.23
N ARG A 125 4.53 -20.47 -0.92
CA ARG A 125 5.03 -19.47 -1.88
C ARG A 125 6.50 -19.62 -2.20
N TRP A 126 7.08 -20.79 -1.84
CA TRP A 126 8.47 -21.15 -2.12
C TRP A 126 9.52 -20.27 -1.44
N ILE A 127 9.14 -19.52 -0.42
CA ILE A 127 10.08 -18.78 0.43
C ILE A 127 10.77 -19.77 1.36
N SER A 128 12.10 -19.76 1.39
CA SER A 128 12.87 -20.72 2.17
C SER A 128 12.61 -20.60 3.67
N ARG A 129 12.56 -21.74 4.37
CA ARG A 129 12.40 -21.78 5.82
C ARG A 129 13.44 -20.92 6.54
N LYS A 130 14.70 -20.94 6.08
CA LYS A 130 15.79 -20.15 6.68
C LYS A 130 15.51 -18.64 6.64
N VAL A 131 14.95 -18.13 5.54
CA VAL A 131 14.57 -16.72 5.39
C VAL A 131 13.42 -16.39 6.33
N ILE A 132 12.37 -17.21 6.39
CA ILE A 132 11.23 -17.02 7.28
C ILE A 132 11.69 -16.98 8.74
N GLU A 133 12.48 -17.99 9.17
CA GLU A 133 13.02 -18.06 10.53
C GLU A 133 13.89 -16.87 10.89
N ALA A 134 14.70 -16.37 9.96
CA ALA A 134 15.52 -15.17 10.18
C ALA A 134 14.64 -13.94 10.43
N CYS A 135 13.60 -13.73 9.63
CA CYS A 135 12.67 -12.61 9.79
C CYS A 135 11.86 -12.70 11.09
N VAL A 136 11.42 -13.92 11.47
CA VAL A 136 10.71 -14.14 12.75
C VAL A 136 11.62 -13.84 13.93
N ARG A 137 12.88 -14.34 13.93
CA ARG A 137 13.86 -14.05 14.99
C ARG A 137 14.22 -12.57 15.09
N ALA A 138 14.24 -11.85 13.96
CA ALA A 138 14.48 -10.41 13.92
C ALA A 138 13.25 -9.59 14.37
N GLY A 139 12.11 -10.24 14.62
CA GLY A 139 10.87 -9.58 15.02
C GLY A 139 10.34 -8.63 13.93
N ILE A 140 10.57 -8.95 12.66
CA ILE A 140 10.05 -8.21 11.51
C ILE A 140 8.99 -8.99 10.73
N LEU A 141 8.69 -10.21 11.16
CA LEU A 141 7.64 -11.07 10.62
C LEU A 141 7.04 -11.90 11.75
N TYR A 142 5.71 -11.88 11.85
CA TYR A 142 5.00 -12.74 12.79
C TYR A 142 3.56 -13.00 12.34
N GLU A 143 2.85 -13.89 13.06
CA GLU A 143 1.44 -14.19 12.85
C GLU A 143 0.59 -13.37 13.80
N SER A 144 -0.43 -12.63 13.30
CA SER A 144 -1.37 -11.92 14.16
C SER A 144 -2.31 -12.90 14.89
N ALA A 145 -2.70 -12.55 16.12
CA ALA A 145 -3.67 -13.32 16.89
C ALA A 145 -5.02 -13.37 16.18
N ASP A 146 -5.49 -12.21 15.69
CA ASP A 146 -6.71 -12.12 14.91
C ASP A 146 -6.46 -12.49 13.46
N TYR A 147 -7.34 -13.34 12.91
CA TYR A 147 -7.33 -13.79 11.51
C TYR A 147 -6.04 -14.45 11.04
N HIS A 148 -5.03 -14.62 11.88
CA HIS A 148 -3.76 -15.27 11.56
C HIS A 148 -3.05 -14.70 10.31
N ASN A 149 -3.07 -13.39 10.16
CA ASN A 149 -2.40 -12.72 9.06
C ASN A 149 -0.88 -12.75 9.24
N ALA A 150 -0.15 -12.78 8.15
CA ALA A 150 1.28 -12.48 8.16
C ALA A 150 1.46 -10.95 8.35
N VAL A 151 2.17 -10.56 9.40
CA VAL A 151 2.49 -9.17 9.74
C VAL A 151 3.93 -8.90 9.38
N PHE A 152 4.15 -8.01 8.42
CA PHE A 152 5.47 -7.53 8.00
C PHE A 152 5.73 -6.19 8.66
N VAL A 153 6.75 -6.13 9.50
CA VAL A 153 7.06 -4.97 10.35
C VAL A 153 8.23 -4.18 9.77
N GLY A 154 8.04 -2.88 9.66
CA GLY A 154 9.10 -1.91 9.39
C GLY A 154 9.52 -1.22 10.69
N LYS A 155 10.82 -1.02 10.88
CA LYS A 155 11.43 -0.46 12.09
C LYS A 155 12.25 0.77 11.75
N ASP A 156 12.32 1.69 12.72
CA ASP A 156 13.28 2.79 12.67
C ASP A 156 14.70 2.34 13.08
N GLU A 157 15.66 3.27 13.09
CA GLU A 157 17.07 3.01 13.42
C GLU A 157 17.28 2.59 14.88
N ALA A 158 16.33 2.94 15.77
CA ALA A 158 16.34 2.50 17.17
C ALA A 158 15.74 1.08 17.34
N GLY A 159 15.25 0.47 16.26
CA GLY A 159 14.60 -0.83 16.29
C GLY A 159 13.13 -0.79 16.70
N THR A 160 12.55 0.40 16.85
CA THR A 160 11.15 0.58 17.19
C THR A 160 10.28 0.37 15.96
N ALA A 161 9.21 -0.40 16.10
CA ALA A 161 8.24 -0.61 15.02
C ALA A 161 7.49 0.70 14.70
N ARG A 162 7.50 1.09 13.43
CA ARG A 162 6.82 2.28 12.90
C ARG A 162 5.86 1.99 11.75
N TYR A 163 5.97 0.82 11.18
CA TYR A 163 5.17 0.40 10.04
C TYR A 163 4.80 -1.07 10.18
N ALA A 164 3.59 -1.42 9.77
CA ALA A 164 3.22 -2.82 9.61
C ALA A 164 2.25 -3.00 8.45
N PHE A 165 2.45 -4.09 7.70
CA PHE A 165 1.59 -4.51 6.61
C PHE A 165 1.07 -5.92 6.87
N LEU A 166 -0.24 -6.09 6.70
CA LEU A 166 -0.96 -7.34 6.90
C LEU A 166 -1.19 -8.06 5.58
N ARG A 167 -0.89 -9.34 5.55
CA ARG A 167 -1.23 -10.23 4.44
C ARG A 167 -2.02 -11.42 4.94
N GLY A 168 -3.24 -11.59 4.45
CA GLY A 168 -4.06 -12.75 4.79
C GLY A 168 -3.41 -14.05 4.39
N THR A 169 -3.38 -15.02 5.32
CA THR A 169 -2.84 -16.36 5.08
C THR A 169 -3.86 -17.33 4.48
N TYR A 170 -5.14 -16.97 4.49
CA TYR A 170 -6.18 -17.74 3.83
C TYR A 170 -6.09 -17.59 2.31
N THR A 171 -6.13 -18.73 1.59
CA THR A 171 -5.98 -18.78 0.13
C THR A 171 -7.30 -18.90 -0.61
N LYS A 172 -8.41 -19.05 0.12
CA LYS A 172 -9.76 -19.08 -0.46
C LYS A 172 -10.40 -17.70 -0.38
N GLY A 173 -11.04 -17.26 -1.46
CA GLY A 173 -11.68 -15.95 -1.55
C GLY A 173 -10.73 -14.82 -1.95
N LYS A 174 -11.18 -13.57 -1.78
CA LYS A 174 -10.39 -12.38 -2.11
C LYS A 174 -9.19 -12.25 -1.16
N PRO A 175 -7.97 -12.13 -1.68
CA PRO A 175 -6.78 -11.99 -0.84
C PRO A 175 -6.86 -10.73 0.03
N PHE A 176 -6.72 -10.89 1.34
CA PHE A 176 -6.67 -9.76 2.26
C PHE A 176 -5.27 -9.14 2.28
N LYS A 177 -5.21 -7.82 2.18
CA LYS A 177 -4.02 -7.00 2.35
C LYS A 177 -4.41 -5.65 2.93
N ALA A 178 -3.71 -5.20 3.96
CA ALA A 178 -3.96 -3.91 4.61
C ALA A 178 -2.69 -3.37 5.25
N GLU A 179 -2.54 -2.07 5.24
CA GLU A 179 -1.57 -1.36 6.07
C GLU A 179 -2.18 -1.13 7.45
N VAL A 180 -1.43 -1.29 8.51
CA VAL A 180 -1.90 -1.02 9.87
C VAL A 180 -2.07 0.48 10.04
N SER A 181 -3.20 0.89 10.64
CA SER A 181 -3.49 2.31 10.86
C SER A 181 -2.40 2.99 11.70
N GLY A 182 -2.05 4.22 11.36
CA GLY A 182 -0.95 4.95 11.99
C GLY A 182 0.46 4.52 11.53
N SER A 183 0.56 3.62 10.55
CA SER A 183 1.85 3.22 9.97
C SER A 183 2.55 4.37 9.25
N GLU A 184 3.84 4.51 9.50
CA GLU A 184 4.70 5.48 8.83
C GLU A 184 5.41 4.83 7.63
N LYS A 185 4.96 5.13 6.40
CA LYS A 185 5.51 4.54 5.15
C LYS A 185 6.99 4.79 4.92
N GLN A 186 7.56 5.80 5.56
CA GLN A 186 9.01 6.03 5.52
C GLN A 186 9.82 4.87 6.12
N TYR A 187 9.20 4.01 6.92
CA TYR A 187 9.79 2.83 7.54
C TYR A 187 9.21 1.52 7.01
N CYS A 188 8.87 1.45 5.73
CA CYS A 188 8.41 0.21 5.11
C CYS A 188 9.34 -0.97 5.41
N PHE A 189 8.79 -2.18 5.27
CA PHE A 189 9.53 -3.43 5.51
C PHE A 189 10.87 -3.46 4.77
N CYS A 190 11.94 -3.71 5.51
CA CYS A 190 13.31 -3.73 4.98
C CYS A 190 14.12 -4.89 5.57
N LEU A 191 14.91 -5.54 4.73
CA LEU A 191 15.88 -6.57 5.13
C LEU A 191 17.29 -5.99 5.09
N PRO A 192 18.02 -5.98 6.21
CA PRO A 192 19.40 -5.53 6.23
C PRO A 192 20.34 -6.54 5.59
N PRO A 193 21.49 -6.09 5.07
CA PRO A 193 22.56 -6.97 4.60
C PRO A 193 23.29 -7.63 5.76
N LYS A 194 24.04 -8.68 5.45
CA LYS A 194 25.07 -9.22 6.34
C LYS A 194 26.38 -8.49 6.04
N GLY A 195 26.67 -7.44 6.79
CA GLY A 195 27.86 -6.60 6.60
C GLY A 195 27.56 -5.28 5.91
N THR A 196 28.60 -4.52 5.58
CA THR A 196 28.49 -3.21 4.93
C THR A 196 28.29 -3.37 3.43
N THR A 197 27.46 -2.50 2.84
CA THR A 197 27.18 -2.47 1.42
C THR A 197 26.72 -1.07 0.98
N ASN A 198 26.99 -0.71 -0.24
CA ASN A 198 26.45 0.49 -0.89
C ASN A 198 25.31 0.16 -1.89
N ARG A 199 24.74 -1.04 -1.79
CA ARG A 199 23.71 -1.56 -2.72
C ARG A 199 22.35 -1.69 -2.04
N LEU A 200 21.31 -1.23 -2.73
CA LEU A 200 19.93 -1.32 -2.32
C LEU A 200 19.09 -1.97 -3.44
N ALA A 201 18.33 -3.00 -3.12
CA ALA A 201 17.29 -3.53 -4.01
C ALA A 201 15.91 -3.07 -3.52
N VAL A 202 15.04 -2.65 -4.44
CA VAL A 202 13.69 -2.15 -4.15
C VAL A 202 12.63 -3.04 -4.79
N TYR A 203 11.55 -3.30 -4.05
CA TYR A 203 10.47 -4.23 -4.41
C TYR A 203 9.10 -3.59 -4.18
N GLU A 204 8.08 -4.07 -4.85
CA GLU A 204 6.72 -3.59 -4.63
C GLU A 204 6.20 -3.93 -3.24
N ALA A 205 6.40 -5.16 -2.77
CA ALA A 205 5.92 -5.61 -1.47
C ALA A 205 6.93 -6.52 -0.73
N ALA A 206 6.66 -6.75 0.55
CA ALA A 206 7.54 -7.52 1.43
C ALA A 206 7.72 -8.99 1.00
N ILE A 207 6.72 -9.60 0.36
CA ILE A 207 6.80 -11.00 -0.07
C ILE A 207 7.84 -11.16 -1.19
N GLU A 208 7.90 -10.23 -2.13
CA GLU A 208 8.90 -10.24 -3.21
C GLU A 208 10.32 -10.09 -2.66
N THR A 209 10.52 -9.29 -1.58
CA THR A 209 11.84 -9.20 -0.93
C THR A 209 12.31 -10.54 -0.36
N LEU A 210 11.38 -11.29 0.27
CA LEU A 210 11.68 -12.62 0.83
C LEU A 210 11.92 -13.65 -0.27
N ALA A 211 11.13 -13.60 -1.34
CA ALA A 211 11.26 -14.51 -2.48
C ALA A 211 12.59 -14.31 -3.20
N HIS A 212 12.96 -13.06 -3.49
CA HIS A 212 14.24 -12.75 -4.14
C HIS A 212 15.44 -13.13 -3.26
N LEU A 213 15.39 -12.84 -1.95
CA LEU A 213 16.42 -13.30 -1.00
C LEU A 213 16.54 -14.84 -1.00
N THR A 214 15.42 -15.56 -1.14
CA THR A 214 15.42 -17.01 -1.25
C THR A 214 16.10 -17.49 -2.54
N LEU A 215 15.86 -16.80 -3.65
CA LEU A 215 16.48 -17.11 -4.95
C LEU A 215 17.98 -16.83 -4.95
N GLU A 216 18.41 -15.70 -4.44
CA GLU A 216 19.83 -15.33 -4.40
C GLU A 216 20.61 -16.12 -3.33
N GLY A 217 19.99 -16.43 -2.18
CA GLY A 217 20.60 -17.14 -1.07
C GLY A 217 21.63 -16.33 -0.27
N THR A 218 21.90 -15.08 -0.66
CA THR A 218 22.88 -14.19 -0.04
C THR A 218 22.21 -12.89 0.41
N ALA A 219 22.55 -12.45 1.62
CA ALA A 219 22.07 -11.15 2.16
C ALA A 219 23.21 -10.10 2.02
N ASP A 220 23.55 -9.78 0.79
CA ASP A 220 24.69 -8.93 0.41
C ASP A 220 24.31 -7.44 0.14
N LYS A 221 23.03 -7.14 0.17
CA LYS A 221 22.48 -5.81 -0.10
C LYS A 221 21.25 -5.53 0.78
N TRP A 222 20.92 -4.27 0.93
CA TRP A 222 19.64 -3.85 1.50
C TRP A 222 18.49 -4.27 0.58
N ARG A 223 17.36 -4.68 1.13
CA ARG A 223 16.15 -5.02 0.38
C ARG A 223 14.94 -4.32 0.98
N LEU A 224 14.46 -3.31 0.28
CA LEU A 224 13.39 -2.42 0.73
C LEU A 224 12.09 -2.69 -0.03
N SER A 225 11.00 -2.93 0.69
CA SER A 225 9.66 -2.88 0.12
C SER A 225 9.20 -1.42 -0.01
N LEU A 226 8.63 -1.05 -1.15
CA LEU A 226 8.07 0.28 -1.38
C LEU A 226 6.67 0.46 -0.77
N GLY A 227 6.07 -0.61 -0.21
CA GLY A 227 4.71 -0.57 0.34
C GLY A 227 3.62 -0.42 -0.73
N GLY A 228 3.90 -0.89 -1.94
CA GLY A 228 3.09 -0.74 -3.14
C GLY A 228 3.67 0.30 -4.10
N ILE A 229 3.25 0.18 -5.34
CA ILE A 229 3.55 1.15 -6.39
C ILE A 229 2.26 1.70 -6.98
N SER A 230 2.31 2.94 -7.45
CA SER A 230 1.22 3.55 -8.19
C SER A 230 1.61 3.61 -9.66
N ALA A 231 0.74 3.12 -10.53
CA ALA A 231 0.86 3.18 -11.98
C ALA A 231 -0.50 3.52 -12.60
N PRO A 232 -0.55 4.10 -13.80
CA PRO A 232 -1.79 4.25 -14.54
C PRO A 232 -2.37 2.87 -14.85
N LYS A 233 -3.68 2.82 -15.14
CA LYS A 233 -4.26 1.56 -15.65
C LYS A 233 -3.75 1.30 -17.06
N GLU A 234 -3.58 0.03 -17.39
CA GLU A 234 -3.20 -0.36 -18.74
C GLU A 234 -4.22 0.16 -19.77
N GLY A 235 -3.73 0.84 -20.81
CA GLY A 235 -4.58 1.50 -21.80
C GLY A 235 -5.02 2.93 -21.46
N GLU A 236 -4.80 3.44 -20.25
CA GLU A 236 -5.00 4.87 -19.93
C GLU A 236 -3.86 5.71 -20.51
N GLN A 237 -4.21 6.88 -21.07
CA GLN A 237 -3.17 7.78 -21.60
C GLN A 237 -2.28 8.30 -20.46
N PRO A 238 -0.94 8.18 -20.57
CA PRO A 238 0.01 8.57 -19.49
C PRO A 238 -0.03 10.06 -19.10
N ARG A 239 -0.69 10.91 -19.91
CA ARG A 239 -0.71 12.38 -19.71
C ARG A 239 -1.40 12.83 -18.42
N SER A 240 -2.18 11.98 -17.78
CA SER A 240 -2.92 12.30 -16.55
C SER A 240 -2.32 11.72 -15.27
N PHE A 241 -1.23 10.94 -15.37
CA PHE A 241 -0.64 10.26 -14.22
C PHE A 241 0.77 10.79 -13.96
N SER A 242 0.95 11.47 -12.82
CA SER A 242 2.27 11.93 -12.37
C SER A 242 2.94 10.88 -11.50
N PHE A 243 4.19 10.54 -11.82
CA PHE A 243 4.99 9.66 -10.98
C PHE A 243 5.40 10.37 -9.68
N LYS A 244 4.97 9.82 -8.54
CA LYS A 244 5.43 10.27 -7.23
C LYS A 244 6.56 9.36 -6.76
N LYS A 245 7.67 9.97 -6.35
CA LYS A 245 8.78 9.22 -5.75
C LYS A 245 8.31 8.51 -4.48
N PRO A 246 8.57 7.19 -4.32
CA PRO A 246 8.11 6.45 -3.15
C PRO A 246 8.71 7.01 -1.85
N LEU A 247 7.87 7.35 -0.88
CA LEU A 247 8.29 7.91 0.40
C LEU A 247 9.27 6.98 1.13
N ALA A 248 9.03 5.66 1.08
CA ALA A 248 9.93 4.67 1.66
C ALA A 248 11.35 4.78 1.09
N LEU A 249 11.49 4.93 -0.23
CA LEU A 249 12.78 5.03 -0.89
C LEU A 249 13.46 6.37 -0.60
N GLU A 250 12.74 7.50 -0.73
CA GLU A 250 13.28 8.83 -0.44
C GLU A 250 13.81 8.92 1.00
N SER A 251 13.03 8.41 1.95
CA SER A 251 13.41 8.43 3.36
C SER A 251 14.55 7.46 3.67
N PHE A 252 14.57 6.28 3.03
CA PHE A 252 15.67 5.32 3.16
C PHE A 252 17.00 5.91 2.67
N LEU A 253 17.01 6.50 1.47
CA LEU A 253 18.21 7.10 0.88
C LEU A 253 18.75 8.30 1.67
N LYS A 254 17.89 9.04 2.38
CA LYS A 254 18.33 10.10 3.30
C LYS A 254 19.05 9.55 4.52
N ARG A 255 18.61 8.39 5.05
CA ARG A 255 19.21 7.73 6.21
C ARG A 255 20.46 6.91 5.85
N HIS A 256 20.59 6.51 4.59
CA HIS A 256 21.66 5.67 4.06
C HIS A 256 22.41 6.39 2.93
N PRO A 257 23.19 7.45 3.26
CA PRO A 257 23.94 8.22 2.26
C PRO A 257 25.06 7.41 1.58
N GLU A 258 25.44 6.26 2.15
CA GLU A 258 26.40 5.32 1.60
C GLU A 258 25.88 4.55 0.37
N ILE A 259 24.59 4.60 0.09
CA ILE A 259 24.02 3.90 -1.08
C ILE A 259 24.47 4.60 -2.38
N GLU A 260 25.01 3.82 -3.29
CA GLU A 260 25.47 4.25 -4.63
C GLU A 260 24.74 3.50 -5.75
N GLU A 261 24.26 2.28 -5.50
CA GLU A 261 23.56 1.44 -6.47
C GLU A 261 22.13 1.09 -6.00
N ILE A 262 21.17 1.30 -6.90
CA ILE A 262 19.77 0.91 -6.69
C ILE A 262 19.39 -0.12 -7.75
N GLU A 263 19.05 -1.32 -7.28
CA GLU A 263 18.55 -2.43 -8.08
C GLU A 263 17.00 -2.42 -8.02
N ILE A 264 16.37 -2.22 -9.18
CA ILE A 264 14.91 -2.17 -9.31
C ILE A 264 14.40 -3.57 -9.56
N CYS A 265 13.69 -4.12 -8.57
CA CYS A 265 13.17 -5.49 -8.55
C CYS A 265 11.63 -5.47 -8.49
N THR A 266 10.99 -4.68 -9.34
CA THR A 266 9.53 -4.67 -9.48
C THR A 266 9.04 -5.87 -10.28
N ASN A 267 7.73 -6.13 -10.25
CA ASN A 267 7.13 -7.21 -11.04
C ASN A 267 7.28 -6.95 -12.55
N ASN A 268 7.26 -7.99 -13.35
CA ASN A 268 7.28 -7.84 -14.81
C ASN A 268 5.85 -7.81 -15.39
N ASP A 269 4.96 -7.04 -14.77
CA ASP A 269 3.65 -6.67 -15.31
C ASP A 269 3.67 -5.22 -15.80
N PHE A 270 2.55 -4.72 -16.32
CA PHE A 270 2.46 -3.34 -16.82
C PHE A 270 2.83 -2.32 -15.74
N ALA A 271 2.28 -2.48 -14.52
CA ALA A 271 2.50 -1.53 -13.43
C ALA A 271 3.96 -1.55 -12.94
N GLY A 272 4.55 -2.74 -12.81
CA GLY A 272 5.93 -2.91 -12.38
C GLY A 272 6.95 -2.39 -13.40
N ARG A 273 6.74 -2.62 -14.70
CA ARG A 273 7.57 -2.07 -15.78
C ARG A 273 7.49 -0.54 -15.82
N TRP A 274 6.25 -0.01 -15.74
CA TRP A 274 6.04 1.44 -15.68
C TRP A 274 6.77 2.07 -14.50
N ALA A 275 6.64 1.47 -13.31
CA ALA A 275 7.34 1.94 -12.11
C ALA A 275 8.87 1.85 -12.27
N ALA A 276 9.40 0.77 -12.84
CA ALA A 276 10.82 0.59 -13.07
C ALA A 276 11.41 1.70 -13.96
N GLU A 277 10.73 2.04 -15.06
CA GLU A 277 11.16 3.12 -15.94
C GLU A 277 11.15 4.48 -15.25
N HIS A 278 10.13 4.76 -14.44
CA HIS A 278 10.01 6.04 -13.76
C HIS A 278 10.97 6.17 -12.57
N LEU A 279 11.22 5.08 -11.84
CA LEU A 279 12.26 5.03 -10.81
C LEU A 279 13.64 5.27 -11.44
N GLU A 280 13.97 4.58 -12.54
CA GLU A 280 15.24 4.80 -13.23
C GLU A 280 15.41 6.27 -13.62
N LYS A 281 14.42 6.85 -14.31
CA LYS A 281 14.46 8.28 -14.72
C LYS A 281 14.57 9.23 -13.54
N ALA A 282 13.92 8.92 -12.40
CA ALA A 282 13.88 9.80 -11.23
C ALA A 282 15.20 9.81 -10.44
N TYR A 283 16.00 8.74 -10.52
CA TYR A 283 17.21 8.54 -9.73
C TYR A 283 18.50 8.41 -10.55
N GLN A 284 18.41 8.26 -11.88
CA GLN A 284 19.57 8.26 -12.77
C GLN A 284 20.37 9.57 -12.62
N GLY A 285 21.68 9.48 -12.71
CA GLY A 285 22.59 10.63 -12.49
C GLY A 285 22.97 10.87 -11.03
N LYS A 286 22.23 10.32 -10.07
CA LYS A 286 22.57 10.34 -8.65
C LYS A 286 23.00 8.97 -8.13
N TYR A 287 22.41 7.90 -8.65
CA TYR A 287 22.69 6.52 -8.29
C TYR A 287 22.92 5.69 -9.54
N ARG A 288 23.72 4.62 -9.41
CA ARG A 288 23.78 3.58 -10.43
C ARG A 288 22.49 2.78 -10.40
N MET A 289 21.71 2.85 -11.49
CA MET A 289 20.45 2.15 -11.61
C MET A 289 20.63 0.82 -12.34
N VAL A 290 20.11 -0.27 -11.75
CA VAL A 290 20.12 -1.62 -12.32
C VAL A 290 18.68 -2.13 -12.36
N LYS A 291 18.17 -2.47 -13.54
CA LYS A 291 16.88 -3.15 -13.66
C LYS A 291 17.09 -4.66 -13.54
N ASN A 292 16.46 -5.25 -12.56
CA ASN A 292 16.43 -6.69 -12.35
C ASN A 292 14.97 -7.13 -12.14
N LEU A 293 14.20 -7.14 -13.23
CA LEU A 293 12.83 -7.62 -13.22
C LEU A 293 12.81 -9.12 -13.52
N PRO A 294 11.77 -9.89 -13.07
CA PRO A 294 11.56 -11.26 -13.52
C PRO A 294 11.59 -11.36 -15.06
N GLU A 295 12.28 -12.37 -15.59
CA GLU A 295 12.43 -12.51 -17.07
C GLU A 295 11.09 -12.71 -17.78
N LYS A 296 10.16 -13.42 -17.14
CA LYS A 296 8.87 -13.77 -17.75
C LYS A 296 7.85 -12.68 -17.47
N GLU A 297 7.16 -12.23 -18.53
CA GLU A 297 6.07 -11.27 -18.43
C GLU A 297 4.93 -11.76 -17.55
N GLY A 298 4.38 -10.86 -16.73
CA GLY A 298 3.31 -11.14 -15.76
C GLY A 298 3.76 -11.85 -14.50
N CYS A 299 5.07 -12.14 -14.33
CA CYS A 299 5.60 -12.84 -13.16
C CYS A 299 6.16 -11.88 -12.10
N ASP A 300 6.09 -12.33 -10.85
CA ASP A 300 6.79 -11.78 -9.70
C ASP A 300 7.93 -12.70 -9.24
N TYR A 301 8.68 -12.30 -8.22
CA TYR A 301 9.77 -13.12 -7.67
C TYR A 301 9.30 -14.38 -6.95
N ALA A 302 8.07 -14.42 -6.45
CA ALA A 302 7.50 -15.64 -5.86
C ALA A 302 7.20 -16.68 -6.95
N ASP A 303 6.78 -16.25 -8.14
CA ASP A 303 6.61 -17.12 -9.30
C ASP A 303 7.94 -17.72 -9.77
N LEU A 304 9.01 -16.91 -9.81
CA LEU A 304 10.36 -17.40 -10.14
C LEU A 304 10.88 -18.38 -9.09
N ALA A 305 10.64 -18.12 -7.81
CA ALA A 305 11.04 -19.03 -6.74
C ALA A 305 10.34 -20.39 -6.88
N LYS A 306 9.04 -20.37 -7.20
CA LYS A 306 8.25 -21.57 -7.49
C LYS A 306 8.84 -22.35 -8.66
N GLU A 307 9.06 -21.71 -9.79
CA GLU A 307 9.57 -22.35 -11.01
C GLU A 307 10.94 -22.99 -10.79
N ARG A 308 11.86 -22.30 -10.11
CA ARG A 308 13.19 -22.83 -9.77
C ARG A 308 13.11 -24.07 -8.91
N TYR A 309 12.25 -24.04 -7.87
CA TYR A 309 12.10 -25.17 -6.97
C TYR A 309 11.47 -26.39 -7.66
N GLU A 310 10.45 -26.18 -8.48
CA GLU A 310 9.81 -27.25 -9.26
C GLU A 310 10.81 -27.91 -10.22
N LYS A 311 11.66 -27.11 -10.88
CA LYS A 311 12.76 -27.61 -11.72
C LYS A 311 13.79 -28.43 -10.91
N GLN A 312 14.15 -27.98 -9.71
CA GLN A 312 15.07 -28.70 -8.84
C GLN A 312 14.47 -30.03 -8.34
N ALA A 313 13.20 -30.02 -7.92
CA ALA A 313 12.49 -31.22 -7.49
C ALA A 313 12.37 -32.26 -8.62
N ALA A 314 12.09 -31.81 -9.85
CA ALA A 314 12.02 -32.69 -11.02
C ALA A 314 13.39 -33.31 -11.34
N ARG A 315 14.48 -32.55 -11.27
CA ARG A 315 15.85 -33.06 -11.46
C ARG A 315 16.25 -34.11 -10.42
N GLN A 316 15.90 -33.88 -9.15
CA GLN A 316 16.17 -34.81 -8.07
C GLN A 316 15.41 -36.14 -8.26
N ARG A 317 14.12 -36.07 -8.63
CA ARG A 317 13.34 -37.29 -8.93
C ARG A 317 13.92 -38.07 -10.10
N ALA A 318 14.33 -37.38 -11.17
CA ALA A 318 14.97 -38.03 -12.32
C ALA A 318 16.35 -38.68 -11.97
N ALA A 319 17.08 -38.10 -11.03
CA ALA A 319 18.36 -38.62 -10.55
C ALA A 319 18.18 -39.85 -9.63
N CYS A 320 17.11 -39.92 -8.84
CA CYS A 320 16.79 -41.07 -7.97
C CYS A 320 16.15 -42.26 -8.74
N SER A 321 15.71 -42.02 -9.97
CA SER A 321 15.09 -43.09 -10.82
C SER A 321 16.08 -43.74 -11.78
N ARG A 322 17.36 -43.38 -11.70
CA ARG A 322 18.50 -44.01 -12.39
C ARG A 322 19.32 -44.81 -11.41
#